data_ff91d309dda4711a219832f6c49f321e
#
_entry.id   ff91d309dda4711a219832f6c49f321e
#
_cell.length_a   1.000
_cell.length_b   1.000
_cell.length_c   1.000
_cell.angle_alpha   90.00
_cell.angle_beta   90.00
_cell.angle_gamma   90.00
#
_symmetry.space_group_name_H-M   'P 1'
#
loop_
_entity.id
_entity.type
_entity.pdbx_description
1 polymer ?
#
loop_
_entity_poly.entity_id
_entity_poly.type
_entity_poly.pdbx_seq_one_letter_code
_entity_poly.pdbx_strand_id
1 'polypeptide(L)'
;MGIIRLTSAFAILLACASQAIAQNPPRGQPPQPPSALPYKAVAITPPQPVDDPAFSALLKQLGEAAQRKDRAALAKLVVGQGFFWLRDNGDRAEKRKSGFDNLAAALGLNNKDGAGWDMLASFADDPTGSPSAQRKGAMCAPADPAFDGRAFNDLLKATSTDVSDWGYPVSADIEIRSAPQANSPVVDKLGMAFVRIMPEGGPNVPSFLRIATPAGKTGFVSVDSIAPIGNDQICYVKDAAGWKIGGYIGGGDAQ
;
A
#
# COMPACT_ATOMS: atom_id res chain seq x y z
N MET A 1 28.24 -39.81 -94.98
CA MET A 1 26.97 -40.20 -94.27
C MET A 1 27.42 -40.70 -92.89
N GLY A 2 27.45 -39.84 -91.93
CA GLY A 2 27.87 -40.15 -90.55
C GLY A 2 26.82 -39.76 -89.60
N ILE A 3 26.37 -40.72 -88.82
CA ILE A 3 25.37 -40.54 -87.78
C ILE A 3 26.06 -40.31 -86.47
N ILE A 4 25.87 -39.12 -85.90
CA ILE A 4 26.38 -38.75 -84.60
C ILE A 4 25.32 -39.12 -83.55
N ARG A 5 25.66 -40.02 -82.63
CA ARG A 5 24.81 -40.37 -81.49
C ARG A 5 25.15 -39.41 -80.31
N LEU A 6 24.18 -38.62 -79.89
CA LEU A 6 24.23 -37.85 -78.67
C LEU A 6 23.77 -38.71 -77.48
N THR A 7 24.68 -38.90 -76.51
CA THR A 7 24.33 -39.50 -75.21
C THR A 7 24.03 -38.42 -74.20
N SER A 8 22.77 -38.30 -73.78
CA SER A 8 22.35 -37.40 -72.71
C SER A 8 22.66 -38.01 -71.34
N ALA A 9 23.53 -37.34 -70.60
CA ALA A 9 23.78 -37.66 -69.17
C ALA A 9 22.73 -36.96 -68.30
N PHE A 10 21.92 -37.76 -67.61
CA PHE A 10 20.93 -37.29 -66.64
C PHE A 10 21.61 -37.13 -65.29
N ALA A 11 21.84 -35.89 -64.84
CA ALA A 11 22.34 -35.60 -63.49
C ALA A 11 21.16 -35.50 -62.54
N ILE A 12 21.09 -36.49 -61.60
CA ILE A 12 20.09 -36.48 -60.51
C ILE A 12 20.66 -35.60 -59.38
N LEU A 13 20.09 -34.42 -59.20
CA LEU A 13 20.31 -33.57 -58.01
C LEU A 13 19.48 -34.13 -56.81
N LEU A 14 20.12 -34.74 -55.84
CA LEU A 14 19.51 -35.03 -54.52
C LEU A 14 19.41 -33.72 -53.73
N ALA A 15 18.20 -33.19 -53.63
CA ALA A 15 17.91 -32.11 -52.71
C ALA A 15 17.71 -32.68 -51.28
N CYS A 16 18.73 -32.45 -50.41
CA CYS A 16 18.60 -32.71 -48.95
C CYS A 16 17.70 -31.64 -48.35
N ALA A 17 16.42 -31.97 -48.13
CA ALA A 17 15.51 -31.15 -47.35
C ALA A 17 15.88 -31.30 -45.88
N SER A 18 16.62 -30.32 -45.31
CA SER A 18 16.84 -30.21 -43.88
C SER A 18 15.54 -29.84 -43.19
N GLN A 19 14.87 -30.79 -42.56
CA GLN A 19 13.73 -30.51 -41.70
C GLN A 19 14.26 -29.82 -40.43
N ALA A 20 14.04 -28.52 -40.32
CA ALA A 20 14.17 -27.77 -39.09
C ALA A 20 13.12 -28.29 -38.09
N ILE A 21 13.50 -29.11 -37.15
CA ILE A 21 12.68 -29.50 -36.01
C ILE A 21 12.46 -28.22 -35.19
N ALA A 22 11.29 -27.61 -35.30
CA ALA A 22 10.87 -26.55 -34.41
C ALA A 22 10.83 -27.13 -32.98
N GLN A 23 11.84 -26.83 -32.16
CA GLN A 23 11.84 -27.16 -30.76
C GLN A 23 10.73 -26.33 -30.09
N ASN A 24 9.62 -26.99 -29.75
CA ASN A 24 8.61 -26.39 -28.88
C ASN A 24 9.29 -26.00 -27.56
N PRO A 25 9.15 -24.76 -27.09
CA PRO A 25 9.66 -24.37 -25.77
C PRO A 25 9.00 -25.27 -24.71
N PRO A 26 9.73 -25.61 -23.62
CA PRO A 26 9.19 -26.46 -22.57
C PRO A 26 7.90 -25.86 -22.02
N ARG A 27 6.80 -26.62 -22.09
CA ARG A 27 5.53 -26.28 -21.43
C ARG A 27 5.78 -26.29 -19.94
N GLY A 28 5.76 -25.12 -19.29
CA GLY A 28 5.72 -25.16 -17.83
C GLY A 28 6.10 -23.91 -17.04
N GLN A 29 6.64 -22.88 -17.64
CA GLN A 29 6.80 -21.62 -16.90
C GLN A 29 5.86 -20.55 -17.46
N PRO A 30 4.94 -20.02 -16.63
CA PRO A 30 4.22 -18.81 -17.02
C PRO A 30 5.24 -17.72 -17.34
N PRO A 31 4.97 -16.84 -18.31
CA PRO A 31 5.88 -15.75 -18.63
C PRO A 31 6.21 -15.00 -17.34
N GLN A 32 7.48 -14.94 -17.01
CA GLN A 32 7.91 -14.12 -15.87
C GLN A 32 7.59 -12.66 -16.21
N PRO A 33 6.92 -11.94 -15.30
CA PRO A 33 6.66 -10.53 -15.51
C PRO A 33 7.99 -9.80 -15.77
N PRO A 34 8.01 -8.77 -16.64
CA PRO A 34 9.24 -8.06 -16.96
C PRO A 34 9.91 -7.56 -15.68
N SER A 35 11.22 -7.76 -15.56
CA SER A 35 12.00 -7.27 -14.43
C SER A 35 11.93 -5.75 -14.37
N ALA A 36 11.80 -5.19 -13.18
CA ALA A 36 11.96 -3.78 -12.94
C ALA A 36 13.46 -3.43 -12.87
N LEU A 37 13.79 -2.14 -13.04
CA LEU A 37 15.16 -1.70 -12.77
C LEU A 37 15.45 -1.82 -11.26
N PRO A 38 16.64 -2.32 -10.88
CA PRO A 38 17.07 -2.32 -9.49
C PRO A 38 17.15 -0.89 -8.94
N TYR A 39 16.91 -0.73 -7.65
CA TYR A 39 17.01 0.55 -6.96
C TYR A 39 17.67 0.37 -5.58
N LYS A 40 18.17 1.48 -5.02
CA LYS A 40 18.78 1.47 -3.69
C LYS A 40 17.71 1.24 -2.63
N ALA A 41 17.87 0.19 -1.83
CA ALA A 41 16.95 -0.10 -0.74
C ALA A 41 16.96 1.03 0.31
N VAL A 42 15.78 1.45 0.74
CA VAL A 42 15.59 2.31 1.89
C VAL A 42 14.90 1.48 2.97
N ALA A 43 15.64 1.15 4.01
CA ALA A 43 15.15 0.34 5.12
C ALA A 43 14.08 1.09 5.92
N ILE A 44 13.13 0.33 6.47
CA ILE A 44 12.11 0.83 7.38
C ILE A 44 12.18 0.11 8.73
N THR A 45 11.77 0.80 9.78
CA THR A 45 11.45 0.19 11.07
C THR A 45 9.95 0.34 11.30
N PRO A 46 9.22 -0.77 11.47
CA PRO A 46 7.77 -0.74 11.69
C PRO A 46 7.41 0.06 12.94
N PRO A 47 6.25 0.73 12.96
CA PRO A 47 5.74 1.37 14.16
C PRO A 47 5.46 0.33 15.25
N GLN A 48 5.54 0.76 16.51
CA GLN A 48 5.27 -0.10 17.65
C GLN A 48 3.93 0.29 18.29
N PRO A 49 3.20 -0.66 18.90
CA PRO A 49 2.04 -0.35 19.71
C PRO A 49 2.37 0.65 20.83
N VAL A 50 1.42 1.52 21.13
CA VAL A 50 1.53 2.45 22.26
C VAL A 50 1.35 1.68 23.57
N ASP A 51 2.38 1.68 24.41
CA ASP A 51 2.34 1.04 25.73
C ASP A 51 1.66 1.96 26.77
N ASP A 52 0.34 2.13 26.63
CA ASP A 52 -0.50 2.88 27.57
C ASP A 52 -1.88 2.20 27.68
N PRO A 53 -2.19 1.57 28.85
CA PRO A 53 -3.48 0.90 29.05
C PRO A 53 -4.69 1.83 28.90
N ALA A 54 -4.56 3.12 29.20
CA ALA A 54 -5.63 4.09 29.02
C ALA A 54 -5.87 4.39 27.52
N PHE A 55 -4.83 4.35 26.69
CA PHE A 55 -4.95 4.44 25.23
C PHE A 55 -5.65 3.20 24.68
N SER A 56 -5.23 2.01 25.08
CA SER A 56 -5.88 0.76 24.68
C SER A 56 -7.37 0.73 25.07
N ALA A 57 -7.71 1.26 26.24
CA ALA A 57 -9.11 1.38 26.69
C ALA A 57 -9.91 2.37 25.81
N LEU A 58 -9.30 3.48 25.37
CA LEU A 58 -9.91 4.42 24.43
C LEU A 58 -10.17 3.74 23.09
N LEU A 59 -9.19 3.02 22.52
CA LEU A 59 -9.34 2.32 21.24
C LEU A 59 -10.48 1.30 21.29
N LYS A 60 -10.58 0.53 22.38
CA LYS A 60 -11.68 -0.40 22.57
C LYS A 60 -13.04 0.30 22.55
N GLN A 61 -13.19 1.42 23.29
CA GLN A 61 -14.43 2.20 23.30
C GLN A 61 -14.74 2.80 21.94
N LEU A 62 -13.72 3.25 21.20
CA LEU A 62 -13.86 3.75 19.84
C LEU A 62 -14.39 2.68 18.90
N GLY A 63 -13.79 1.47 18.91
CA GLY A 63 -14.24 0.34 18.11
C GLY A 63 -15.69 -0.05 18.41
N GLU A 64 -16.06 -0.11 19.71
CA GLU A 64 -17.44 -0.38 20.11
C GLU A 64 -18.43 0.69 19.64
N ALA A 65 -18.05 1.98 19.71
CA ALA A 65 -18.88 3.08 19.22
C ALA A 65 -19.02 3.05 17.70
N ALA A 66 -17.92 2.76 16.98
CA ALA A 66 -17.89 2.68 15.52
C ALA A 66 -18.78 1.53 15.01
N GLN A 67 -18.64 0.33 15.55
CA GLN A 67 -19.43 -0.86 15.16
C GLN A 67 -20.93 -0.63 15.35
N ARG A 68 -21.32 0.03 16.44
CA ARG A 68 -22.74 0.35 16.73
C ARG A 68 -23.22 1.65 16.06
N LYS A 69 -22.34 2.38 15.39
CA LYS A 69 -22.59 3.73 14.86
C LYS A 69 -23.16 4.69 15.91
N ASP A 70 -22.69 4.50 17.17
CA ASP A 70 -23.18 5.22 18.34
C ASP A 70 -22.56 6.61 18.45
N ARG A 71 -23.27 7.60 17.94
CA ARG A 71 -22.84 9.01 17.94
C ARG A 71 -22.67 9.56 19.37
N ALA A 72 -23.52 9.15 20.31
CA ALA A 72 -23.47 9.67 21.66
C ALA A 72 -22.26 9.10 22.44
N ALA A 73 -21.94 7.82 22.25
CA ALA A 73 -20.72 7.21 22.78
C ALA A 73 -19.48 7.84 22.16
N LEU A 74 -19.43 7.97 20.82
CA LEU A 74 -18.31 8.59 20.12
C LEU A 74 -18.07 10.04 20.56
N ALA A 75 -19.12 10.86 20.71
CA ALA A 75 -19.00 12.24 21.17
C ALA A 75 -18.28 12.39 22.53
N LYS A 76 -18.40 11.39 23.43
CA LYS A 76 -17.71 11.37 24.72
C LYS A 76 -16.20 11.10 24.59
N LEU A 77 -15.78 10.49 23.48
CA LEU A 77 -14.37 10.17 23.19
C LEU A 77 -13.65 11.32 22.47
N VAL A 78 -14.36 12.34 22.01
CA VAL A 78 -13.81 13.48 21.27
C VAL A 78 -13.67 14.70 22.18
N VAL A 79 -12.67 15.53 21.94
CA VAL A 79 -12.56 16.83 22.63
C VAL A 79 -13.78 17.68 22.39
N GLY A 80 -14.24 18.41 23.41
CA GLY A 80 -15.39 19.31 23.25
C GLY A 80 -15.11 20.46 22.29
N GLN A 81 -13.91 21.04 22.38
CA GLN A 81 -13.43 22.16 21.57
C GLN A 81 -11.96 21.96 21.18
N GLY A 82 -11.48 22.74 20.19
CA GLY A 82 -10.07 22.70 19.80
C GLY A 82 -9.68 21.51 18.94
N PHE A 83 -10.65 20.80 18.39
CA PHE A 83 -10.40 19.78 17.36
C PHE A 83 -9.71 20.42 16.16
N PHE A 84 -8.73 19.71 15.56
CA PHE A 84 -8.09 20.14 14.32
C PHE A 84 -8.34 19.14 13.20
N TRP A 85 -8.41 19.64 11.99
CA TRP A 85 -8.53 18.82 10.78
C TRP A 85 -7.55 19.33 9.73
N LEU A 86 -6.40 18.67 9.64
CA LEU A 86 -5.32 19.09 8.75
C LEU A 86 -5.41 18.40 7.39
N ARG A 87 -5.31 19.22 6.35
CA ARG A 87 -5.18 18.82 4.96
C ARG A 87 -4.08 19.66 4.29
N ASP A 88 -3.79 19.39 3.01
CA ASP A 88 -2.75 20.10 2.23
C ASP A 88 -2.81 21.61 2.35
N ASN A 89 -4.00 22.17 2.48
CA ASN A 89 -4.26 23.63 2.56
C ASN A 89 -4.47 24.13 4.00
N GLY A 90 -4.04 23.38 5.02
CA GLY A 90 -4.10 23.77 6.42
C GLY A 90 -5.30 23.22 7.20
N ASP A 91 -5.63 23.88 8.32
CA ASP A 91 -6.67 23.41 9.23
C ASP A 91 -8.07 23.75 8.71
N ARG A 92 -8.89 22.73 8.49
CA ARG A 92 -10.28 22.81 8.00
C ARG A 92 -11.31 22.77 9.11
N ALA A 93 -10.90 22.55 10.37
CA ALA A 93 -11.83 22.49 11.49
C ALA A 93 -12.54 23.84 11.71
N GLU A 94 -13.85 23.78 11.89
CA GLU A 94 -14.67 24.96 12.19
C GLU A 94 -14.64 25.26 13.69
N LYS A 95 -14.01 26.36 14.11
CA LYS A 95 -13.81 26.74 15.51
C LYS A 95 -15.09 26.87 16.34
N ARG A 96 -16.24 27.13 15.68
CA ARG A 96 -17.54 27.28 16.34
C ARG A 96 -18.28 25.95 16.54
N LYS A 97 -17.84 24.90 15.88
CA LYS A 97 -18.42 23.56 16.00
C LYS A 97 -17.76 22.78 17.13
N SER A 98 -18.49 21.82 17.67
CA SER A 98 -17.91 20.85 18.62
C SER A 98 -16.83 20.01 17.95
N GLY A 99 -15.94 19.41 18.74
CA GLY A 99 -14.96 18.47 18.21
C GLY A 99 -15.63 17.28 17.49
N PHE A 100 -16.73 16.79 18.06
CA PHE A 100 -17.51 15.72 17.43
C PHE A 100 -18.08 16.12 16.06
N ASP A 101 -18.64 17.34 15.92
CA ASP A 101 -19.18 17.78 14.63
C ASP A 101 -18.07 17.95 13.58
N ASN A 102 -16.89 18.39 14.00
CA ASN A 102 -15.72 18.47 13.12
C ASN A 102 -15.23 17.07 12.71
N LEU A 103 -15.14 16.12 13.65
CA LEU A 103 -14.80 14.74 13.34
C LEU A 103 -15.82 14.12 12.38
N ALA A 104 -17.11 14.33 12.65
CA ALA A 104 -18.19 13.79 11.82
C ALA A 104 -18.15 14.36 10.38
N ALA A 105 -17.78 15.62 10.23
CA ALA A 105 -17.57 16.24 8.91
C ALA A 105 -16.31 15.70 8.22
N ALA A 106 -15.20 15.56 8.96
CA ALA A 106 -13.92 15.09 8.42
C ALA A 106 -13.99 13.66 7.86
N LEU A 107 -14.70 12.77 8.57
CA LEU A 107 -14.85 11.36 8.20
C LEU A 107 -16.13 11.06 7.40
N GLY A 108 -17.00 12.02 7.21
CA GLY A 108 -18.27 11.77 6.51
C GLY A 108 -19.21 10.85 7.27
N LEU A 109 -19.29 10.94 8.61
CA LEU A 109 -20.13 10.04 9.43
C LEU A 109 -21.65 10.17 9.15
N ASN A 110 -22.05 11.19 8.39
CA ASN A 110 -23.42 11.40 7.97
C ASN A 110 -23.73 10.74 6.61
N ASN A 111 -22.72 10.24 5.90
CA ASN A 111 -22.90 9.60 4.62
C ASN A 111 -23.65 8.27 4.78
N LYS A 112 -24.51 7.96 3.81
CA LYS A 112 -25.37 6.77 3.84
C LYS A 112 -24.61 5.47 3.62
N ASP A 113 -23.43 5.53 2.99
CA ASP A 113 -22.56 4.38 2.71
C ASP A 113 -21.93 3.78 3.97
N GLY A 114 -21.81 4.59 5.03
CA GLY A 114 -21.22 4.17 6.29
C GLY A 114 -19.69 4.13 6.30
N ALA A 115 -19.03 4.52 5.21
CA ALA A 115 -17.57 4.44 5.07
C ALA A 115 -16.79 5.14 6.20
N GLY A 116 -17.29 6.29 6.68
CA GLY A 116 -16.66 6.98 7.81
C GLY A 116 -16.69 6.19 9.13
N TRP A 117 -17.71 5.38 9.34
CA TRP A 117 -17.78 4.49 10.51
C TRP A 117 -16.84 3.29 10.38
N ASP A 118 -16.70 2.75 9.17
CA ASP A 118 -15.76 1.66 8.88
C ASP A 118 -14.32 2.16 9.04
N MET A 119 -14.04 3.40 8.62
CA MET A 119 -12.74 4.06 8.85
C MET A 119 -12.45 4.23 10.36
N LEU A 120 -13.44 4.65 11.17
CA LEU A 120 -13.27 4.72 12.63
C LEU A 120 -12.99 3.36 13.25
N ALA A 121 -13.63 2.30 12.78
CA ALA A 121 -13.35 0.94 13.24
C ALA A 121 -11.91 0.53 12.90
N SER A 122 -11.46 0.82 11.69
CA SER A 122 -10.07 0.57 11.27
C SER A 122 -9.05 1.33 12.14
N PHE A 123 -9.30 2.59 12.48
CA PHE A 123 -8.44 3.34 13.41
C PHE A 123 -8.43 2.74 14.83
N ALA A 124 -9.55 2.18 15.27
CA ALA A 124 -9.63 1.54 16.59
C ALA A 124 -8.87 0.22 16.66
N ASP A 125 -8.69 -0.45 15.53
CA ASP A 125 -7.94 -1.71 15.44
C ASP A 125 -6.42 -1.51 15.34
N ASP A 126 -5.95 -0.25 15.12
CA ASP A 126 -4.54 0.05 15.06
C ASP A 126 -4.00 0.56 16.41
N PRO A 127 -3.18 -0.23 17.12
CA PRO A 127 -2.63 0.15 18.42
C PRO A 127 -1.40 1.07 18.32
N THR A 128 -0.94 1.40 17.11
CA THR A 128 0.25 2.22 16.93
C THR A 128 -0.04 3.70 17.15
N GLY A 129 1.00 4.49 17.33
CA GLY A 129 0.87 5.93 17.47
C GLY A 129 2.23 6.61 17.55
N SER A 130 2.33 7.78 16.93
CA SER A 130 3.53 8.60 16.98
C SER A 130 3.22 10.06 17.28
N PRO A 131 4.15 10.80 17.94
CA PRO A 131 3.98 12.24 18.13
C PRO A 131 3.78 12.95 16.78
N SER A 132 2.75 13.78 16.68
CA SER A 132 2.49 14.54 15.47
C SER A 132 3.57 15.61 15.24
N ALA A 133 4.18 15.60 14.06
CA ALA A 133 5.07 16.67 13.62
C ALA A 133 4.33 18.00 13.36
N GLN A 134 3.04 17.92 13.04
CA GLN A 134 2.21 19.06 12.65
C GLN A 134 1.46 19.68 13.83
N ARG A 135 1.22 18.92 14.91
CA ARG A 135 0.45 19.37 16.08
C ARG A 135 1.10 18.95 17.38
N LYS A 136 1.83 19.88 18.02
CA LYS A 136 2.50 19.63 19.29
C LYS A 136 1.51 19.13 20.35
N GLY A 137 1.87 18.05 21.05
CA GLY A 137 1.06 17.44 22.10
C GLY A 137 -0.02 16.47 21.61
N ALA A 138 -0.14 16.28 20.28
CA ALA A 138 -0.97 15.23 19.73
C ALA A 138 -0.13 13.99 19.36
N MET A 139 -0.72 12.82 19.48
CA MET A 139 -0.24 11.54 18.98
C MET A 139 -1.21 11.07 17.88
N CYS A 140 -0.71 10.73 16.72
CA CYS A 140 -1.53 10.32 15.57
C CYS A 140 -1.32 8.85 15.21
N ALA A 141 -2.39 8.17 14.81
CA ALA A 141 -2.45 6.77 14.43
C ALA A 141 -3.26 6.59 13.13
N PRO A 142 -2.92 5.61 12.30
CA PRO A 142 -1.74 4.74 12.39
C PRO A 142 -0.43 5.53 12.35
N ALA A 143 0.59 5.02 13.03
CA ALA A 143 1.90 5.63 12.96
C ALA A 143 2.60 5.25 11.66
N ASP A 144 3.29 6.22 11.02
CA ASP A 144 4.17 5.92 9.91
C ASP A 144 5.41 5.12 10.37
N PRO A 145 6.00 4.27 9.51
CA PRO A 145 7.25 3.61 9.82
C PRO A 145 8.40 4.64 9.94
N ALA A 146 9.40 4.33 10.74
CA ALA A 146 10.61 5.14 10.77
C ALA A 146 11.53 4.76 9.61
N PHE A 147 12.04 5.75 8.88
CA PHE A 147 12.97 5.59 7.76
C PHE A 147 13.83 6.85 7.54
N ASP A 148 14.89 6.72 6.76
CA ASP A 148 15.68 7.87 6.31
C ASP A 148 14.95 8.62 5.19
N GLY A 149 14.31 9.74 5.54
CA GLY A 149 13.56 10.57 4.60
C GLY A 149 14.41 11.18 3.48
N ARG A 150 15.74 11.41 3.72
CA ARG A 150 16.65 11.88 2.67
C ARG A 150 16.91 10.76 1.67
N ALA A 151 17.23 9.57 2.15
CA ALA A 151 17.44 8.40 1.28
C ALA A 151 16.17 8.06 0.48
N PHE A 152 14.98 8.24 1.06
CA PHE A 152 13.71 8.05 0.36
C PHE A 152 13.49 9.11 -0.73
N ASN A 153 13.72 10.39 -0.45
CA ASN A 153 13.67 11.45 -1.45
C ASN A 153 14.66 11.23 -2.60
N ASP A 154 15.87 10.75 -2.31
CA ASP A 154 16.85 10.40 -3.33
C ASP A 154 16.38 9.20 -4.18
N LEU A 155 15.70 8.23 -3.57
CA LEU A 155 15.06 7.11 -4.26
C LEU A 155 13.99 7.59 -5.25
N LEU A 156 13.06 8.46 -4.81
CA LEU A 156 12.02 9.03 -5.68
C LEU A 156 12.62 9.72 -6.91
N LYS A 157 13.65 10.55 -6.70
CA LYS A 157 14.35 11.24 -7.80
C LYS A 157 15.04 10.27 -8.75
N ALA A 158 15.77 9.29 -8.21
CA ALA A 158 16.53 8.32 -9.01
C ALA A 158 15.63 7.44 -9.88
N THR A 159 14.40 7.19 -9.42
CA THR A 159 13.44 6.34 -10.12
C THR A 159 12.37 7.13 -10.89
N SER A 160 12.37 8.46 -10.79
CA SER A 160 11.36 9.36 -11.38
C SER A 160 9.94 8.92 -10.99
N THR A 161 9.71 8.74 -9.69
CA THR A 161 8.44 8.26 -9.10
C THR A 161 7.94 9.24 -8.05
N ASP A 162 6.66 9.09 -7.69
CA ASP A 162 6.03 9.79 -6.58
C ASP A 162 5.91 8.90 -5.33
N VAL A 163 5.57 9.49 -4.20
CA VAL A 163 5.35 8.78 -2.92
C VAL A 163 4.28 7.69 -3.06
N SER A 164 3.23 7.95 -3.83
CA SER A 164 2.14 7.00 -4.10
C SER A 164 2.55 5.73 -4.85
N ASP A 165 3.73 5.75 -5.52
CA ASP A 165 4.26 4.56 -6.19
C ASP A 165 4.95 3.58 -5.21
N TRP A 166 5.00 3.92 -3.92
CA TRP A 166 5.75 3.16 -2.92
C TRP A 166 4.88 2.72 -1.76
N GLY A 167 5.20 1.54 -1.26
CA GLY A 167 4.65 1.01 -0.04
C GLY A 167 5.72 0.29 0.79
N TYR A 168 5.34 -0.08 1.99
CA TYR A 168 6.23 -0.80 2.89
C TYR A 168 5.56 -2.05 3.45
N PRO A 169 6.32 -3.13 3.71
CA PRO A 169 5.78 -4.36 4.28
C PRO A 169 5.34 -4.13 5.73
N VAL A 170 4.14 -4.59 6.08
CA VAL A 170 3.59 -4.47 7.45
C VAL A 170 4.23 -5.46 8.43
N SER A 171 4.89 -6.49 7.92
CA SER A 171 5.64 -7.48 8.71
C SER A 171 6.86 -8.00 7.93
N ALA A 172 7.77 -8.66 8.63
CA ALA A 172 8.89 -9.33 7.98
C ALA A 172 8.44 -10.61 7.23
N ASP A 173 9.27 -11.06 6.31
CA ASP A 173 9.13 -12.34 5.62
C ASP A 173 7.84 -12.53 4.78
N ILE A 174 7.23 -11.45 4.31
CA ILE A 174 6.08 -11.51 3.40
C ILE A 174 6.48 -12.25 2.13
N GLU A 175 5.71 -13.28 1.78
CA GLU A 175 5.95 -14.09 0.59
C GLU A 175 5.61 -13.34 -0.70
N ILE A 176 6.58 -13.29 -1.61
CA ILE A 176 6.39 -12.81 -2.98
C ILE A 176 6.01 -14.00 -3.85
N ARG A 177 4.88 -13.90 -4.54
CA ARG A 177 4.33 -14.96 -5.38
C ARG A 177 4.53 -14.71 -6.86
N SER A 178 4.55 -15.77 -7.65
CA SER A 178 4.73 -15.68 -9.11
C SER A 178 3.47 -15.19 -9.87
N ALA A 179 2.29 -15.28 -9.24
CA ALA A 179 1.01 -14.84 -9.81
C ALA A 179 0.10 -14.29 -8.70
N PRO A 180 -0.95 -13.48 -9.05
CA PRO A 180 -1.85 -12.84 -8.08
C PRO A 180 -2.87 -13.82 -7.48
N GLN A 181 -2.39 -14.90 -6.89
CA GLN A 181 -3.19 -15.97 -6.30
C GLN A 181 -2.51 -16.53 -5.06
N ALA A 182 -3.28 -16.82 -4.02
CA ALA A 182 -2.77 -17.31 -2.74
C ALA A 182 -2.02 -18.67 -2.82
N ASN A 183 -2.37 -19.49 -3.79
CA ASN A 183 -1.76 -20.83 -4.00
C ASN A 183 -0.66 -20.84 -5.08
N SER A 184 -0.28 -19.68 -5.63
CA SER A 184 0.81 -19.62 -6.61
C SER A 184 2.17 -19.83 -5.92
N PRO A 185 3.20 -20.30 -6.65
CA PRO A 185 4.52 -20.54 -6.10
C PRO A 185 5.12 -19.27 -5.47
N VAL A 186 5.74 -19.43 -4.31
CA VAL A 186 6.57 -18.41 -3.67
C VAL A 186 7.90 -18.32 -4.42
N VAL A 187 8.26 -17.11 -4.85
CA VAL A 187 9.47 -16.86 -5.64
C VAL A 187 10.54 -16.09 -4.86
N ASP A 188 10.13 -15.37 -3.81
CA ASP A 188 11.04 -14.63 -2.93
C ASP A 188 10.31 -14.21 -1.63
N LYS A 189 11.02 -13.50 -0.73
CA LYS A 189 10.47 -12.88 0.47
C LYS A 189 10.87 -11.41 0.56
N LEU A 190 9.97 -10.57 1.09
CA LEU A 190 10.26 -9.17 1.35
C LEU A 190 11.10 -9.01 2.61
N GLY A 191 12.16 -8.18 2.50
CA GLY A 191 12.79 -7.56 3.65
C GLY A 191 12.07 -6.27 4.06
N MET A 192 12.45 -5.72 5.22
CA MET A 192 11.90 -4.47 5.76
C MET A 192 12.48 -3.24 5.05
N ALA A 193 12.03 -3.01 3.82
CA ALA A 193 12.40 -1.87 3.00
C ALA A 193 11.24 -1.47 2.09
N PHE A 194 11.24 -0.23 1.61
CA PHE A 194 10.25 0.20 0.62
C PHE A 194 10.29 -0.66 -0.63
N VAL A 195 9.10 -0.98 -1.13
CA VAL A 195 8.90 -1.68 -2.39
C VAL A 195 8.11 -0.79 -3.34
N ARG A 196 8.43 -0.88 -4.63
CA ARG A 196 7.69 -0.16 -5.65
C ARG A 196 6.41 -0.90 -5.96
N ILE A 197 5.29 -0.21 -5.86
CA ILE A 197 3.98 -0.70 -6.30
C ILE A 197 3.88 -0.45 -7.80
N MET A 198 3.64 -1.52 -8.55
CA MET A 198 3.51 -1.43 -10.00
C MET A 198 2.03 -1.25 -10.34
N PRO A 199 1.66 -0.22 -11.13
CA PRO A 199 0.27 -0.03 -11.49
C PRO A 199 -0.25 -1.23 -12.28
N GLU A 200 -1.38 -1.78 -11.84
CA GLU A 200 -2.17 -2.75 -12.62
C GLU A 200 -3.45 -2.04 -13.07
N GLY A 201 -3.71 -2.08 -14.39
CA GLY A 201 -4.92 -1.50 -14.94
C GLY A 201 -6.16 -2.32 -14.56
N GLY A 202 -7.21 -1.65 -14.08
CA GLY A 202 -8.50 -2.26 -13.83
C GLY A 202 -9.35 -1.42 -12.88
N PRO A 203 -10.69 -1.51 -12.93
CA PRO A 203 -11.60 -0.72 -12.11
C PRO A 203 -11.78 -1.24 -10.68
N ASN A 204 -11.24 -2.42 -10.36
CA ASN A 204 -11.42 -3.07 -9.07
C ASN A 204 -10.18 -2.95 -8.20
N VAL A 205 -10.36 -2.82 -6.88
CA VAL A 205 -9.28 -2.92 -5.90
C VAL A 205 -8.73 -4.35 -5.97
N PRO A 206 -7.43 -4.54 -6.30
CA PRO A 206 -6.87 -5.88 -6.44
C PRO A 206 -6.67 -6.53 -5.06
N SER A 207 -6.89 -7.84 -4.95
CA SER A 207 -6.52 -8.60 -3.74
C SER A 207 -5.00 -8.82 -3.61
N PHE A 208 -4.27 -8.65 -4.71
CA PHE A 208 -2.82 -8.75 -4.77
C PHE A 208 -2.24 -7.54 -5.48
N LEU A 209 -1.17 -7.00 -4.93
CA LEU A 209 -0.38 -5.93 -5.54
C LEU A 209 0.80 -6.55 -6.29
N ARG A 210 1.04 -6.06 -7.50
CA ARG A 210 2.29 -6.32 -8.19
C ARG A 210 3.34 -5.36 -7.66
N ILE A 211 4.47 -5.90 -7.22
CA ILE A 211 5.56 -5.10 -6.64
C ILE A 211 6.88 -5.35 -7.36
N ALA A 212 7.80 -4.41 -7.22
CA ALA A 212 9.20 -4.59 -7.56
C ALA A 212 10.05 -4.42 -6.29
N THR A 213 11.00 -5.34 -6.11
CA THR A 213 11.95 -5.33 -4.99
C THR A 213 13.18 -4.46 -5.32
N PRO A 214 14.00 -4.08 -4.32
CA PRO A 214 15.27 -3.38 -4.57
C PRO A 214 16.19 -4.08 -5.57
N ALA A 215 16.16 -5.40 -5.63
CA ALA A 215 16.93 -6.19 -6.60
C ALA A 215 16.35 -6.20 -8.02
N GLY A 216 15.25 -5.49 -8.27
CA GLY A 216 14.56 -5.45 -9.56
C GLY A 216 13.71 -6.69 -9.86
N LYS A 217 13.57 -7.61 -8.92
CA LYS A 217 12.65 -8.75 -9.06
C LYS A 217 11.21 -8.26 -8.90
N THR A 218 10.30 -8.80 -9.70
CA THR A 218 8.88 -8.51 -9.61
C THR A 218 8.09 -9.74 -9.17
N GLY A 219 6.95 -9.51 -8.55
CA GLY A 219 6.02 -10.56 -8.14
C GLY A 219 4.79 -9.96 -7.47
N PHE A 220 4.02 -10.80 -6.81
CA PHE A 220 2.73 -10.44 -6.23
C PHE A 220 2.72 -10.69 -4.72
N VAL A 221 2.16 -9.74 -3.98
CA VAL A 221 1.93 -9.83 -2.54
C VAL A 221 0.47 -9.53 -2.25
N SER A 222 -0.08 -10.04 -1.14
CA SER A 222 -1.42 -9.63 -0.70
C SER A 222 -1.48 -8.12 -0.48
N VAL A 223 -2.57 -7.48 -0.86
CA VAL A 223 -2.78 -6.05 -0.63
C VAL A 223 -2.64 -5.68 0.85
N ASP A 224 -3.11 -6.54 1.75
CA ASP A 224 -3.04 -6.33 3.21
C ASP A 224 -1.60 -6.46 3.77
N SER A 225 -0.65 -6.90 2.95
CA SER A 225 0.75 -7.07 3.35
C SER A 225 1.60 -5.82 3.13
N ILE A 226 1.08 -4.83 2.41
CA ILE A 226 1.78 -3.59 2.06
C ILE A 226 0.94 -2.40 2.51
N ALA A 227 1.52 -1.53 3.31
CA ALA A 227 0.91 -0.26 3.67
C ALA A 227 1.48 0.88 2.80
N PRO A 228 0.64 1.83 2.38
CA PRO A 228 1.09 3.07 1.73
C PRO A 228 1.73 4.01 2.76
N ILE A 229 2.42 5.06 2.28
CA ILE A 229 2.95 6.14 3.12
C ILE A 229 1.95 7.28 3.12
N GLY A 230 1.87 7.99 4.25
CA GLY A 230 1.01 9.17 4.36
C GLY A 230 -0.47 8.82 4.42
N ASN A 231 -0.80 7.75 5.13
CA ASN A 231 -2.18 7.39 5.41
C ASN A 231 -2.90 8.50 6.17
N ASP A 232 -4.21 8.53 6.01
CA ASP A 232 -5.08 9.29 6.90
C ASP A 232 -4.86 8.86 8.35
N GLN A 233 -4.80 9.83 9.26
CA GLN A 233 -4.52 9.58 10.67
C GLN A 233 -5.57 10.23 11.57
N ILE A 234 -6.04 9.48 12.57
CA ILE A 234 -6.77 10.05 13.69
C ILE A 234 -5.75 10.46 14.76
N CYS A 235 -5.94 11.63 15.35
CA CYS A 235 -4.99 12.15 16.33
C CYS A 235 -5.64 12.26 17.71
N TYR A 236 -4.88 11.87 18.70
CA TYR A 236 -5.28 11.81 20.10
C TYR A 236 -4.51 12.85 20.92
N VAL A 237 -5.17 13.41 21.90
CA VAL A 237 -4.58 14.29 22.90
C VAL A 237 -4.87 13.73 24.29
N LYS A 238 -3.96 13.94 25.23
CA LYS A 238 -4.11 13.49 26.62
C LYS A 238 -4.24 14.69 27.53
N ASP A 239 -5.32 14.74 28.28
CA ASP A 239 -5.57 15.73 29.32
C ASP A 239 -5.73 15.06 30.71
N ALA A 240 -6.15 15.82 31.71
CA ALA A 240 -6.37 15.30 33.06
C ALA A 240 -7.48 14.24 33.14
N ALA A 241 -8.41 14.21 32.18
CA ALA A 241 -9.50 13.24 32.09
C ALA A 241 -9.10 11.99 31.26
N GLY A 242 -7.92 11.95 30.67
CA GLY A 242 -7.39 10.85 29.90
C GLY A 242 -7.25 11.16 28.40
N TRP A 243 -7.22 10.12 27.58
CA TRP A 243 -7.09 10.24 26.13
C TRP A 243 -8.41 10.63 25.47
N LYS A 244 -8.33 11.53 24.50
CA LYS A 244 -9.45 11.97 23.64
C LYS A 244 -9.01 12.07 22.19
N ILE A 245 -9.94 11.87 21.27
CA ILE A 245 -9.74 12.20 19.86
C ILE A 245 -9.68 13.72 19.76
N GLY A 246 -8.53 14.26 19.36
CA GLY A 246 -8.27 15.70 19.28
C GLY A 246 -8.16 16.22 17.86
N GLY A 247 -8.04 15.36 16.86
CA GLY A 247 -7.89 15.79 15.48
C GLY A 247 -7.91 14.68 14.45
N TYR A 248 -7.78 15.11 13.20
CA TYR A 248 -7.67 14.25 12.04
C TYR A 248 -6.70 14.88 11.03
N ILE A 249 -5.89 14.05 10.40
CA ILE A 249 -4.98 14.43 9.32
C ILE A 249 -5.36 13.60 8.11
N GLY A 250 -5.73 14.24 7.01
CA GLY A 250 -6.13 13.55 5.81
C GLY A 250 -7.46 14.02 5.24
N GLY A 251 -8.12 13.16 4.48
CA GLY A 251 -9.32 13.48 3.73
C GLY A 251 -8.99 14.27 2.46
N GLY A 252 -8.02 13.82 1.69
CA GLY A 252 -7.81 14.27 0.32
C GLY A 252 -9.12 14.16 -0.45
N ASP A 253 -9.40 15.10 -1.36
CA ASP A 253 -10.56 14.97 -2.23
C ASP A 253 -10.43 13.66 -2.99
N ALA A 254 -11.32 12.71 -2.71
CA ALA A 254 -11.56 11.61 -3.62
C ALA A 254 -12.07 12.25 -4.92
N GLN A 255 -11.18 12.41 -5.90
CA GLN A 255 -11.51 12.83 -7.25
C GLN A 255 -12.04 11.64 -8.04
#